data_e3cdcc91f271ad2846def9fad9521241
#
_entry.id   e3cdcc91f271ad2846def9fad9521241
#
_cell.length_a   1.000
_cell.length_b   1.000
_cell.length_c   1.000
_cell.angle_alpha   90.00
_cell.angle_beta   90.00
_cell.angle_gamma   90.00
#
_symmetry.space_group_name_H-M   'P 1'
#
loop_
_entity.id
_entity.type
_entity.pdbx_description
1 polymer ?
#
loop_
_entity_poly.entity_id
_entity_poly.type
_entity_poly.pdbx_seq_one_letter_code
_entity_poly.pdbx_strand_id
1 'polypeptide(L)'
;REYRASRIRERSLEQIRRGVMMIATEGEQAAQINGLSVLQIGATRFGQPTRITATARPGKGQVVDIEREAKLGGPIHSKAVMILSRFLANRYAPMGELSLSASLAFEQSYGGVEGDSASVAETCVLLSAITGVPLKQSLAVTGSMNQHGEVQAVGGVNEKIEGFFNVCTQARGVNGHGALLPASNVEHLMLNEQVRDAVREGRFTIYPLSHIDQAIELMTGMEAGVPDADGVYPENTFNRLVADRLAEFAEVGKKKGDGKENGNGGNGNGNNGDD
;
A
#
# COMPACT_ATOMS: atom_id res chain seq x y z
N ARG A 1 -11.27 -21.23 26.04
CA ARG A 1 -11.35 -20.26 24.95
C ARG A 1 -9.97 -19.70 24.61
N GLU A 2 -9.15 -19.33 25.56
CA GLU A 2 -7.75 -18.87 25.37
C GLU A 2 -6.87 -19.90 24.65
N TYR A 3 -7.00 -21.18 24.99
CA TYR A 3 -6.29 -22.27 24.34
C TYR A 3 -6.56 -22.39 22.83
N ARG A 4 -7.81 -22.14 22.38
CA ARG A 4 -8.13 -22.14 20.94
C ARG A 4 -7.49 -20.96 20.21
N ALA A 5 -7.50 -19.78 20.79
CA ALA A 5 -6.91 -18.58 20.20
C ALA A 5 -5.39 -18.66 20.10
N SER A 6 -4.72 -19.18 21.13
CA SER A 6 -3.28 -19.50 21.09
C SER A 6 -2.94 -20.45 19.94
N ARG A 7 -3.71 -21.55 19.80
CA ARG A 7 -3.49 -22.51 18.70
C ARG A 7 -3.70 -21.90 17.30
N ILE A 8 -4.66 -20.97 17.14
CA ILE A 8 -4.89 -20.33 15.84
C ILE A 8 -3.74 -19.39 15.52
N ARG A 9 -3.24 -18.61 16.48
CA ARG A 9 -2.05 -17.78 16.32
C ARG A 9 -0.82 -18.63 15.95
N GLU A 10 -0.57 -19.71 16.68
CA GLU A 10 0.53 -20.65 16.40
C GLU A 10 0.40 -21.27 15.00
N ARG A 11 -0.81 -21.64 14.59
CA ARG A 11 -1.07 -22.16 13.25
C ARG A 11 -0.82 -21.13 12.17
N SER A 12 -1.23 -19.88 12.37
CA SER A 12 -0.95 -18.78 11.43
C SER A 12 0.56 -18.56 11.26
N LEU A 13 1.29 -18.51 12.36
CA LEU A 13 2.75 -18.38 12.34
C LEU A 13 3.43 -19.56 11.63
N GLU A 14 2.95 -20.78 11.87
CA GLU A 14 3.47 -21.97 11.19
C GLU A 14 3.17 -21.97 9.69
N GLN A 15 2.00 -21.49 9.27
CA GLN A 15 1.67 -21.32 7.85
C GLN A 15 2.60 -20.31 7.15
N ILE A 16 2.96 -19.22 7.84
CA ILE A 16 3.92 -18.24 7.32
C ILE A 16 5.31 -18.90 7.25
N ARG A 17 5.76 -19.58 8.31
CA ARG A 17 7.05 -20.26 8.35
C ARG A 17 7.21 -21.31 7.23
N ARG A 18 6.16 -22.03 6.90
CA ARG A 18 6.13 -23.02 5.82
C ARG A 18 5.94 -22.42 4.42
N GLY A 19 5.76 -21.10 4.30
CA GLY A 19 5.50 -20.44 3.02
C GLY A 19 4.09 -20.68 2.46
N VAL A 20 3.18 -21.26 3.24
CA VAL A 20 1.76 -21.40 2.85
C VAL A 20 1.09 -20.03 2.82
N MET A 21 1.34 -19.20 3.85
CA MET A 21 1.08 -17.76 3.79
C MET A 21 2.35 -17.03 3.38
N MET A 22 2.28 -16.29 2.29
CA MET A 22 3.43 -15.69 1.64
C MET A 22 3.74 -14.32 2.24
N ILE A 23 4.44 -14.29 3.35
CA ILE A 23 4.94 -13.06 4.01
C ILE A 23 6.47 -13.02 3.86
N ALA A 24 7.00 -11.96 3.27
CA ALA A 24 8.43 -11.69 3.21
C ALA A 24 8.83 -10.78 4.38
N THR A 25 9.90 -11.13 5.09
CA THR A 25 10.46 -10.34 6.20
C THR A 25 11.88 -9.84 5.92
N GLU A 26 12.39 -10.06 4.72
CA GLU A 26 13.74 -9.69 4.29
C GLU A 26 13.75 -9.26 2.83
N GLY A 27 14.78 -8.54 2.46
CA GLY A 27 14.98 -8.07 1.09
C GLY A 27 14.08 -6.90 0.70
N GLU A 28 14.00 -6.66 -0.58
CA GLU A 28 13.24 -5.56 -1.18
C GLU A 28 12.41 -6.10 -2.35
N GLN A 29 11.18 -5.62 -2.49
CA GLN A 29 10.27 -6.03 -3.56
C GLN A 29 9.44 -4.85 -4.05
N ALA A 30 9.40 -4.65 -5.35
CA ALA A 30 8.50 -3.66 -5.95
C ALA A 30 7.04 -4.12 -5.90
N ALA A 31 6.14 -3.17 -5.71
CA ALA A 31 4.70 -3.39 -5.72
C ALA A 31 4.19 -4.41 -4.68
N GLN A 32 4.93 -4.58 -3.59
CA GLN A 32 4.59 -5.47 -2.48
C GLN A 32 4.98 -4.82 -1.15
N ILE A 33 4.10 -4.92 -0.13
CA ILE A 33 4.33 -4.36 1.20
C ILE A 33 3.68 -5.24 2.27
N ASN A 34 4.22 -5.21 3.49
CA ASN A 34 3.60 -5.80 4.66
C ASN A 34 2.69 -4.75 5.34
N GLY A 35 1.38 -4.88 5.16
CA GLY A 35 0.40 -4.21 5.99
C GLY A 35 0.19 -4.95 7.31
N LEU A 36 -0.40 -4.28 8.30
CA LEU A 36 -0.67 -4.87 9.61
C LEU A 36 -2.17 -4.91 9.90
N SER A 37 -2.66 -6.08 10.21
CA SER A 37 -4.05 -6.34 10.55
C SER A 37 -4.20 -6.92 11.97
N VAL A 38 -5.41 -6.80 12.53
CA VAL A 38 -5.80 -7.47 13.78
C VAL A 38 -6.88 -8.48 13.48
N LEU A 39 -6.66 -9.70 13.90
CA LEU A 39 -7.67 -10.74 13.90
C LEU A 39 -8.31 -10.87 15.28
N GLN A 40 -9.62 -10.97 15.30
CA GLN A 40 -10.38 -11.22 16.52
C GLN A 40 -11.08 -12.56 16.42
N ILE A 41 -10.81 -13.43 17.38
CA ILE A 41 -11.43 -14.76 17.49
C ILE A 41 -12.00 -14.92 18.88
N GLY A 42 -13.30 -14.76 18.98
CA GLY A 42 -13.98 -14.68 20.27
C GLY A 42 -13.51 -13.46 21.07
N ALA A 43 -12.98 -13.69 22.27
CA ALA A 43 -12.43 -12.62 23.13
C ALA A 43 -10.94 -12.32 22.89
N THR A 44 -10.28 -13.10 22.04
CA THR A 44 -8.82 -12.95 21.80
C THR A 44 -8.57 -12.16 20.54
N ARG A 45 -7.67 -11.17 20.66
CA ARG A 45 -7.16 -10.36 19.54
C ARG A 45 -5.68 -10.60 19.39
N PHE A 46 -5.23 -10.71 18.16
CA PHE A 46 -3.79 -10.77 17.83
C PHE A 46 -3.53 -10.11 16.47
N GLY A 47 -2.36 -9.53 16.34
CA GLY A 47 -1.93 -8.93 15.10
C GLY A 47 -1.22 -9.91 14.18
N GLN A 48 -1.27 -9.63 12.89
CA GLN A 48 -0.49 -10.34 11.88
C GLN A 48 -0.17 -9.42 10.70
N PRO A 49 0.96 -9.66 10.00
CA PRO A 49 1.21 -9.02 8.72
C PRO A 49 0.28 -9.59 7.65
N THR A 50 -0.08 -8.74 6.71
CA THR A 50 -0.82 -9.10 5.50
C THR A 50 -0.06 -8.56 4.30
N ARG A 51 0.20 -9.41 3.31
CA ARG A 51 0.80 -8.97 2.05
C ARG A 51 -0.23 -8.16 1.27
N ILE A 52 0.14 -6.92 0.94
CA ILE A 52 -0.63 -6.07 0.04
C ILE A 52 0.20 -5.90 -1.23
N THR A 53 -0.44 -6.07 -2.38
CA THR A 53 0.19 -5.89 -3.69
C THR A 53 -0.58 -4.87 -4.52
N ALA A 54 0.11 -4.25 -5.46
CA ALA A 54 -0.49 -3.32 -6.41
C ALA A 54 -0.01 -3.61 -7.82
N THR A 55 -0.83 -3.22 -8.80
CA THR A 55 -0.41 -3.11 -10.20
C THR A 55 -0.70 -1.70 -10.71
N ALA A 56 0.08 -1.23 -11.67
CA ALA A 56 -0.10 0.07 -12.28
C ALA A 56 0.23 0.03 -13.77
N ARG A 57 -0.60 0.70 -14.57
CA ARG A 57 -0.43 0.85 -16.03
C ARG A 57 -1.11 2.13 -16.53
N PRO A 58 -0.83 2.57 -17.76
CA PRO A 58 -1.59 3.67 -18.37
C PRO A 58 -3.08 3.40 -18.39
N GLY A 59 -3.90 4.39 -18.04
CA GLY A 59 -5.37 4.25 -17.96
C GLY A 59 -6.08 5.59 -17.77
N LYS A 60 -7.34 5.52 -17.32
CA LYS A 60 -8.25 6.67 -17.19
C LYS A 60 -8.56 7.04 -15.73
N GLY A 61 -7.57 7.06 -14.87
CA GLY A 61 -7.72 7.48 -13.48
C GLY A 61 -8.46 6.50 -12.58
N GLN A 62 -8.34 5.19 -12.82
CA GLN A 62 -9.02 4.18 -12.02
C GLN A 62 -8.04 3.45 -11.09
N VAL A 63 -8.39 3.41 -9.80
CA VAL A 63 -7.81 2.48 -8.83
C VAL A 63 -8.87 1.46 -8.47
N VAL A 64 -8.66 0.21 -8.89
CA VAL A 64 -9.55 -0.91 -8.59
C VAL A 64 -9.15 -1.51 -7.25
N ASP A 65 -10.06 -1.45 -6.30
CA ASP A 65 -9.98 -2.16 -5.03
C ASP A 65 -10.56 -3.57 -5.23
N ILE A 66 -9.69 -4.57 -5.30
CA ILE A 66 -10.09 -5.96 -5.55
C ILE A 66 -11.00 -6.48 -4.44
N GLU A 67 -10.74 -6.08 -3.19
CA GLU A 67 -11.55 -6.50 -2.05
C GLU A 67 -12.99 -6.00 -2.17
N ARG A 68 -13.19 -4.76 -2.61
CA ARG A 68 -14.52 -4.20 -2.87
C ARG A 68 -15.23 -4.92 -4.01
N GLU A 69 -14.55 -5.13 -5.14
CA GLU A 69 -15.14 -5.81 -6.30
C GLU A 69 -15.52 -7.26 -5.98
N ALA A 70 -14.73 -7.92 -5.15
CA ALA A 70 -15.01 -9.27 -4.63
C ALA A 70 -16.04 -9.30 -3.49
N LYS A 71 -16.58 -8.13 -3.07
CA LYS A 71 -17.50 -7.98 -1.91
C LYS A 71 -16.88 -8.43 -0.58
N LEU A 72 -15.57 -8.33 -0.46
CA LEU A 72 -14.81 -8.57 0.76
C LEU A 72 -14.39 -7.27 1.45
N GLY A 73 -14.44 -6.13 0.76
CA GLY A 73 -14.14 -4.81 1.30
C GLY A 73 -15.36 -4.18 1.98
N GLY A 74 -15.21 -3.80 3.23
CA GLY A 74 -16.24 -3.05 3.97
C GLY A 74 -16.31 -1.57 3.56
N PRO A 75 -17.33 -0.83 4.01
CA PRO A 75 -17.56 0.57 3.59
C PRO A 75 -16.45 1.53 4.02
N ILE A 76 -15.83 1.32 5.19
CA ILE A 76 -14.74 2.17 5.67
C ILE A 76 -13.47 1.93 4.85
N HIS A 77 -13.17 0.68 4.50
CA HIS A 77 -12.07 0.35 3.59
C HIS A 77 -12.29 0.96 2.20
N SER A 78 -13.48 0.84 1.64
CA SER A 78 -13.80 1.45 0.33
C SER A 78 -13.66 2.97 0.35
N LYS A 79 -14.07 3.63 1.44
CA LYS A 79 -13.85 5.07 1.66
C LYS A 79 -12.36 5.41 1.66
N ALA A 80 -11.54 4.60 2.33
CA ALA A 80 -10.09 4.80 2.40
C ALA A 80 -9.43 4.74 1.01
N VAL A 81 -9.79 3.78 0.17
CA VAL A 81 -9.31 3.68 -1.22
C VAL A 81 -9.75 4.87 -2.07
N MET A 82 -10.95 5.39 -1.86
CA MET A 82 -11.37 6.64 -2.53
C MET A 82 -10.53 7.84 -2.08
N ILE A 83 -10.23 7.97 -0.80
CA ILE A 83 -9.38 9.04 -0.25
C ILE A 83 -7.98 8.98 -0.88
N LEU A 84 -7.35 7.81 -0.90
CA LEU A 84 -6.01 7.68 -1.49
C LEU A 84 -6.01 7.99 -3.00
N SER A 85 -7.07 7.62 -3.71
CA SER A 85 -7.21 7.93 -5.14
C SER A 85 -7.28 9.46 -5.38
N ARG A 86 -7.98 10.18 -4.50
CA ARG A 86 -8.07 11.65 -4.56
C ARG A 86 -6.75 12.32 -4.16
N PHE A 87 -6.05 11.78 -3.17
CA PHE A 87 -4.70 12.21 -2.82
C PHE A 87 -3.76 12.13 -4.03
N LEU A 88 -3.73 11.00 -4.73
CA LEU A 88 -2.89 10.82 -5.92
C LEU A 88 -3.24 11.81 -7.03
N ALA A 89 -4.51 11.95 -7.35
CA ALA A 89 -4.97 12.87 -8.38
C ALA A 89 -4.61 14.34 -8.05
N ASN A 90 -4.85 14.76 -6.81
CA ASN A 90 -4.55 16.11 -6.37
C ASN A 90 -3.04 16.41 -6.34
N ARG A 91 -2.25 15.43 -5.95
CA ARG A 91 -0.79 15.59 -5.80
C ARG A 91 -0.03 15.56 -7.14
N TYR A 92 -0.40 14.64 -8.04
CA TYR A 92 0.38 14.36 -9.25
C TYR A 92 -0.30 14.76 -10.56
N ALA A 93 -1.58 15.11 -10.53
CA ALA A 93 -2.33 15.58 -11.70
C ALA A 93 -3.31 16.71 -11.34
N PRO A 94 -2.84 17.80 -10.66
CA PRO A 94 -3.74 18.81 -10.12
C PRO A 94 -4.51 19.61 -11.22
N MET A 95 -3.97 19.65 -12.43
CA MET A 95 -4.54 20.40 -13.56
C MET A 95 -5.12 19.52 -14.66
N GLY A 96 -5.24 18.21 -14.43
CA GLY A 96 -5.68 17.27 -15.46
C GLY A 96 -6.21 15.97 -14.90
N GLU A 97 -6.41 15.01 -15.79
CA GLU A 97 -6.80 13.65 -15.41
C GLU A 97 -5.59 12.80 -15.05
N LEU A 98 -5.74 11.99 -14.01
CA LEU A 98 -4.73 11.01 -13.61
C LEU A 98 -4.70 9.86 -14.63
N SER A 99 -3.64 9.75 -15.43
CA SER A 99 -3.51 8.76 -16.50
C SER A 99 -3.07 7.39 -15.97
N LEU A 100 -3.80 6.84 -15.02
CA LEU A 100 -3.49 5.62 -14.28
C LEU A 100 -4.65 4.61 -14.32
N SER A 101 -4.33 3.36 -14.56
CA SER A 101 -5.17 2.22 -14.21
C SER A 101 -4.37 1.32 -13.26
N ALA A 102 -4.86 1.18 -12.05
CA ALA A 102 -4.17 0.44 -10.99
C ALA A 102 -5.12 -0.52 -10.28
N SER A 103 -4.56 -1.50 -9.58
CA SER A 103 -5.30 -2.35 -8.67
C SER A 103 -4.55 -2.54 -7.37
N LEU A 104 -5.31 -2.78 -6.30
CA LEU A 104 -4.84 -3.11 -4.96
C LEU A 104 -5.46 -4.45 -4.54
N ALA A 105 -4.67 -5.31 -3.91
CA ALA A 105 -5.12 -6.59 -3.39
C ALA A 105 -4.48 -6.91 -2.04
N PHE A 106 -5.28 -7.42 -1.12
CA PHE A 106 -4.82 -8.04 0.13
C PHE A 106 -4.65 -9.53 -0.14
N GLU A 107 -3.42 -9.92 -0.45
CA GLU A 107 -3.11 -11.29 -0.83
C GLU A 107 -3.45 -12.29 0.28
N GLN A 108 -4.02 -13.42 -0.12
CA GLN A 108 -4.40 -14.50 0.81
C GLN A 108 -5.29 -14.06 1.99
N SER A 109 -6.04 -12.95 1.81
CA SER A 109 -7.09 -12.52 2.73
C SER A 109 -8.43 -13.02 2.22
N TYR A 110 -8.99 -14.04 2.87
CA TYR A 110 -10.26 -14.67 2.49
C TYR A 110 -11.41 -14.28 3.41
N GLY A 111 -11.13 -13.50 4.42
CA GLY A 111 -12.10 -12.83 5.27
C GLY A 111 -12.35 -11.39 4.81
N GLY A 112 -13.34 -10.73 5.39
CA GLY A 112 -13.60 -9.32 5.08
C GLY A 112 -12.45 -8.41 5.52
N VAL A 113 -12.09 -7.43 4.69
CA VAL A 113 -11.18 -6.34 5.02
C VAL A 113 -12.02 -5.13 5.41
N GLU A 114 -11.83 -4.62 6.61
CA GLU A 114 -12.57 -3.47 7.13
C GLU A 114 -11.62 -2.46 7.79
N GLY A 115 -12.03 -1.20 7.79
CA GLY A 115 -11.24 -0.10 8.34
C GLY A 115 -10.31 0.55 7.32
N ASP A 116 -9.74 1.65 7.74
CA ASP A 116 -8.87 2.52 6.93
C ASP A 116 -7.37 2.41 7.33
N SER A 117 -7.06 1.52 8.26
CA SER A 117 -5.72 1.44 8.87
C SER A 117 -4.62 0.91 7.93
N ALA A 118 -4.96 0.50 6.71
CA ALA A 118 -4.01 0.10 5.68
C ALA A 118 -3.70 1.21 4.67
N SER A 119 -4.34 2.38 4.75
CA SER A 119 -4.23 3.45 3.73
C SER A 119 -2.79 3.87 3.43
N VAL A 120 -1.95 3.99 4.46
CA VAL A 120 -0.53 4.32 4.27
C VAL A 120 0.20 3.21 3.51
N ALA A 121 -0.03 1.95 3.86
CA ALA A 121 0.57 0.80 3.17
C ALA A 121 0.08 0.69 1.72
N GLU A 122 -1.23 0.85 1.48
CA GLU A 122 -1.85 0.85 0.15
C GLU A 122 -1.29 1.96 -0.74
N THR A 123 -1.08 3.16 -0.18
CA THR A 123 -0.47 4.27 -0.90
C THR A 123 0.97 3.99 -1.26
N CYS A 124 1.79 3.51 -0.31
CA CYS A 124 3.20 3.16 -0.57
C CYS A 124 3.33 2.09 -1.65
N VAL A 125 2.54 1.01 -1.58
CA VAL A 125 2.63 -0.09 -2.55
C VAL A 125 2.17 0.33 -3.94
N LEU A 126 1.17 1.21 -4.02
CA LEU A 126 0.69 1.75 -5.30
C LEU A 126 1.72 2.66 -5.94
N LEU A 127 2.35 3.55 -5.17
CA LEU A 127 3.44 4.41 -5.65
C LEU A 127 4.66 3.58 -6.08
N SER A 128 4.97 2.50 -5.37
CA SER A 128 6.00 1.53 -5.78
C SER A 128 5.62 0.83 -7.10
N ALA A 129 4.37 0.46 -7.30
CA ALA A 129 3.90 -0.14 -8.56
C ALA A 129 4.00 0.83 -9.75
N ILE A 130 3.77 2.13 -9.54
CA ILE A 130 3.90 3.17 -10.55
C ILE A 130 5.35 3.36 -10.96
N THR A 131 6.26 3.44 -9.99
CA THR A 131 7.68 3.79 -10.21
C THR A 131 8.58 2.58 -10.48
N GLY A 132 8.20 1.40 -10.03
CA GLY A 132 9.06 0.21 -9.99
C GLY A 132 10.08 0.20 -8.86
N VAL A 133 10.11 1.23 -8.00
CA VAL A 133 11.03 1.31 -6.86
C VAL A 133 10.65 0.27 -5.81
N PRO A 134 11.57 -0.61 -5.38
CA PRO A 134 11.28 -1.64 -4.41
C PRO A 134 11.08 -1.09 -3.00
N LEU A 135 10.28 -1.81 -2.21
CA LEU A 135 10.00 -1.53 -0.81
C LEU A 135 10.68 -2.56 0.09
N LYS A 136 11.23 -2.11 1.22
CA LYS A 136 11.87 -2.97 2.23
C LYS A 136 10.85 -3.92 2.85
N GLN A 137 11.09 -5.23 2.75
CA GLN A 137 10.20 -6.24 3.32
C GLN A 137 10.49 -6.52 4.81
N SER A 138 11.60 -6.02 5.34
CA SER A 138 11.90 -6.05 6.79
C SER A 138 11.07 -5.08 7.61
N LEU A 139 10.27 -4.23 6.96
CA LEU A 139 9.40 -3.24 7.58
C LEU A 139 7.93 -3.60 7.33
N ALA A 140 7.08 -3.27 8.31
CA ALA A 140 5.63 -3.37 8.17
C ALA A 140 4.98 -2.03 8.51
N VAL A 141 3.81 -1.76 7.92
CA VAL A 141 3.18 -0.44 7.96
C VAL A 141 1.74 -0.54 8.42
N THR A 142 1.32 0.35 9.29
CA THR A 142 -0.08 0.62 9.61
C THR A 142 -0.30 2.12 9.75
N GLY A 143 -1.43 2.60 9.29
CA GLY A 143 -1.82 4.00 9.41
C GLY A 143 -3.00 4.33 8.50
N SER A 144 -3.91 5.16 8.97
CA SER A 144 -4.90 5.84 8.15
C SER A 144 -4.29 7.11 7.55
N MET A 145 -4.83 7.60 6.46
CA MET A 145 -4.33 8.78 5.76
C MET A 145 -5.49 9.63 5.24
N ASN A 146 -5.36 10.95 5.33
CA ASN A 146 -6.30 11.89 4.71
C ASN A 146 -5.89 12.27 3.27
N GLN A 147 -6.69 13.11 2.62
CA GLN A 147 -6.47 13.56 1.23
C GLN A 147 -5.22 14.44 1.04
N HIS A 148 -4.58 14.88 2.14
CA HIS A 148 -3.36 15.69 2.12
C HIS A 148 -2.09 14.86 2.41
N GLY A 149 -2.23 13.56 2.67
CA GLY A 149 -1.12 12.69 3.00
C GLY A 149 -0.75 12.69 4.48
N GLU A 150 -1.53 13.35 5.34
CA GLU A 150 -1.33 13.34 6.78
C GLU A 150 -1.77 12.01 7.37
N VAL A 151 -0.91 11.43 8.20
CA VAL A 151 -1.14 10.12 8.82
C VAL A 151 -1.96 10.26 10.10
N GLN A 152 -2.99 9.43 10.23
CA GLN A 152 -3.98 9.46 11.29
C GLN A 152 -3.91 8.21 12.16
N ALA A 153 -4.27 8.35 13.45
CA ALA A 153 -4.28 7.28 14.42
C ALA A 153 -5.17 6.08 14.02
N VAL A 154 -4.75 4.89 14.42
CA VAL A 154 -5.47 3.63 14.15
C VAL A 154 -5.58 2.79 15.42
N GLY A 155 -6.48 1.80 15.40
CA GLY A 155 -6.64 0.85 16.50
C GLY A 155 -5.70 -0.34 16.42
N GLY A 156 -5.49 -1.00 17.57
CA GLY A 156 -4.80 -2.29 17.66
C GLY A 156 -3.30 -2.24 17.34
N VAL A 157 -2.64 -1.12 17.59
CA VAL A 157 -1.23 -0.93 17.26
C VAL A 157 -0.31 -1.87 18.02
N ASN A 158 -0.61 -2.16 19.29
CA ASN A 158 0.19 -3.09 20.10
C ASN A 158 0.14 -4.50 19.51
N GLU A 159 -1.06 -5.01 19.25
CA GLU A 159 -1.25 -6.33 18.65
C GLU A 159 -0.59 -6.41 17.26
N LYS A 160 -0.72 -5.36 16.44
CA LYS A 160 -0.12 -5.28 15.10
C LYS A 160 1.39 -5.38 15.13
N ILE A 161 2.05 -4.60 15.99
CA ILE A 161 3.51 -4.59 16.15
C ILE A 161 3.99 -5.95 16.66
N GLU A 162 3.38 -6.47 17.73
CA GLU A 162 3.72 -7.76 18.32
C GLU A 162 3.51 -8.92 17.34
N GLY A 163 2.47 -8.85 16.52
CA GLY A 163 2.19 -9.83 15.48
C GLY A 163 3.31 -9.90 14.43
N PHE A 164 3.76 -8.76 13.92
CA PHE A 164 4.86 -8.71 12.97
C PHE A 164 6.20 -9.13 13.60
N PHE A 165 6.47 -8.66 14.80
CA PHE A 165 7.64 -9.06 15.56
C PHE A 165 7.74 -10.58 15.72
N ASN A 166 6.64 -11.24 16.08
CA ASN A 166 6.57 -12.69 16.24
C ASN A 166 6.86 -13.43 14.91
N VAL A 167 6.36 -12.90 13.78
CA VAL A 167 6.65 -13.46 12.46
C VAL A 167 8.15 -13.35 12.14
N CYS A 168 8.76 -12.18 12.36
CA CYS A 168 10.19 -11.98 12.15
C CYS A 168 11.03 -12.91 13.04
N THR A 169 10.65 -13.06 14.32
CA THR A 169 11.34 -13.94 15.28
C THR A 169 11.35 -15.40 14.80
N GLN A 170 10.23 -15.88 14.27
CA GLN A 170 10.12 -17.26 13.80
C GLN A 170 10.75 -17.51 12.43
N ALA A 171 10.88 -16.47 11.59
CA ALA A 171 11.50 -16.60 10.28
C ALA A 171 13.01 -16.84 10.39
N ARG A 172 13.76 -15.84 10.85
CA ARG A 172 15.23 -15.92 10.98
C ARG A 172 15.78 -15.15 12.19
N GLY A 173 14.91 -14.75 13.10
CA GLY A 173 15.22 -13.86 14.19
C GLY A 173 15.03 -12.39 13.80
N VAL A 174 14.98 -11.54 14.82
CA VAL A 174 14.76 -10.10 14.67
C VAL A 174 16.09 -9.37 14.62
N ASN A 175 16.41 -8.79 13.47
CA ASN A 175 17.56 -7.91 13.29
C ASN A 175 17.31 -6.97 12.09
N GLY A 176 17.29 -5.66 12.32
CA GLY A 176 17.00 -4.66 11.29
C GLY A 176 15.54 -4.64 10.82
N HIS A 177 14.63 -5.19 11.62
CA HIS A 177 13.19 -5.13 11.37
C HIS A 177 12.56 -3.93 12.06
N GLY A 178 11.36 -3.55 11.61
CA GLY A 178 10.65 -2.45 12.24
C GLY A 178 9.19 -2.32 11.81
N ALA A 179 8.48 -1.47 12.52
CA ALA A 179 7.09 -1.14 12.23
C ALA A 179 6.93 0.38 12.12
N LEU A 180 6.24 0.80 11.06
CA LEU A 180 5.83 2.17 10.82
C LEU A 180 4.39 2.34 11.29
N LEU A 181 4.13 3.35 12.10
CA LEU A 181 2.81 3.61 12.67
C LEU A 181 2.58 5.12 12.87
N PRO A 182 1.31 5.55 13.02
CA PRO A 182 1.02 6.96 13.25
C PRO A 182 1.71 7.52 14.50
N ALA A 183 2.32 8.69 14.40
CA ALA A 183 2.97 9.36 15.52
C ALA A 183 2.01 9.57 16.70
N SER A 184 0.74 9.84 16.42
CA SER A 184 -0.33 9.98 17.41
C SER A 184 -0.65 8.70 18.21
N ASN A 185 -0.19 7.53 17.76
CA ASN A 185 -0.35 6.29 18.50
C ASN A 185 0.81 5.99 19.48
N VAL A 186 1.94 6.70 19.36
CA VAL A 186 3.16 6.38 20.12
C VAL A 186 2.95 6.47 21.64
N GLU A 187 2.20 7.48 22.10
CA GLU A 187 1.91 7.68 23.53
C GLU A 187 1.11 6.53 24.16
N HIS A 188 0.44 5.73 23.33
CA HIS A 188 -0.43 4.63 23.76
C HIS A 188 0.21 3.25 23.58
N LEU A 189 1.52 3.19 23.27
CA LEU A 189 2.21 1.92 23.09
C LEU A 189 2.43 1.21 24.43
N MET A 190 1.91 -0.03 24.50
CA MET A 190 2.04 -0.93 25.64
C MET A 190 2.56 -2.30 25.15
N LEU A 191 3.77 -2.29 24.58
CA LEU A 191 4.38 -3.46 23.97
C LEU A 191 4.90 -4.43 25.03
N ASN A 192 4.86 -5.73 24.73
CA ASN A 192 5.41 -6.77 25.59
C ASN A 192 6.94 -6.63 25.77
N GLU A 193 7.47 -7.33 26.75
CA GLU A 193 8.88 -7.22 27.14
C GLU A 193 9.84 -7.60 26.01
N GLN A 194 9.53 -8.65 25.23
CA GLN A 194 10.37 -9.13 24.14
C GLN A 194 10.56 -8.06 23.05
N VAL A 195 9.48 -7.36 22.68
CA VAL A 195 9.55 -6.27 21.71
C VAL A 195 10.35 -5.10 22.29
N ARG A 196 10.08 -4.71 23.54
CA ARG A 196 10.79 -3.62 24.20
C ARG A 196 12.29 -3.87 24.31
N ASP A 197 12.69 -5.10 24.62
CA ASP A 197 14.09 -5.46 24.69
C ASP A 197 14.76 -5.42 23.33
N ALA A 198 14.10 -5.95 22.28
CA ALA A 198 14.59 -5.86 20.92
C ALA A 198 14.75 -4.40 20.44
N VAL A 199 13.85 -3.50 20.85
CA VAL A 199 13.96 -2.06 20.56
C VAL A 199 15.15 -1.45 21.30
N ARG A 200 15.35 -1.73 22.59
CA ARG A 200 16.52 -1.26 23.37
C ARG A 200 17.84 -1.72 22.78
N GLU A 201 17.88 -2.94 22.27
CA GLU A 201 19.05 -3.54 21.65
C GLU A 201 19.25 -3.13 20.18
N GLY A 202 18.38 -2.28 19.63
CA GLY A 202 18.47 -1.80 18.24
C GLY A 202 18.18 -2.86 17.18
N ARG A 203 17.61 -4.01 17.55
CA ARG A 203 17.24 -5.10 16.63
C ARG A 203 15.88 -4.87 15.95
N PHE A 204 14.99 -4.12 16.61
CA PHE A 204 13.67 -3.74 16.09
C PHE A 204 13.47 -2.24 16.27
N THR A 205 12.86 -1.57 15.30
CA THR A 205 12.67 -0.12 15.34
C THR A 205 11.19 0.25 15.18
N ILE A 206 10.73 1.19 15.99
CA ILE A 206 9.41 1.82 15.85
C ILE A 206 9.59 3.15 15.14
N TYR A 207 8.92 3.33 14.02
CA TYR A 207 9.00 4.54 13.20
C TYR A 207 7.68 5.33 13.27
N PRO A 208 7.65 6.46 13.98
CA PRO A 208 6.47 7.34 14.00
C PRO A 208 6.29 8.05 12.66
N LEU A 209 5.06 8.09 12.15
CA LEU A 209 4.70 8.76 10.92
C LEU A 209 3.71 9.89 11.17
N SER A 210 3.96 11.06 10.60
CA SER A 210 3.02 12.17 10.53
C SER A 210 2.54 12.43 9.09
N HIS A 211 3.34 12.03 8.09
CA HIS A 211 3.05 12.23 6.68
C HIS A 211 3.50 11.03 5.84
N ILE A 212 2.81 10.81 4.70
CA ILE A 212 3.10 9.70 3.77
C ILE A 212 4.54 9.73 3.24
N ASP A 213 5.11 10.91 3.03
CA ASP A 213 6.48 11.04 2.54
C ASP A 213 7.51 10.39 3.46
N GLN A 214 7.31 10.45 4.77
CA GLN A 214 8.17 9.77 5.74
C GLN A 214 8.11 8.24 5.57
N ALA A 215 6.92 7.70 5.29
CA ALA A 215 6.78 6.27 5.01
C ALA A 215 7.52 5.87 3.72
N ILE A 216 7.40 6.68 2.67
CA ILE A 216 8.11 6.48 1.40
C ILE A 216 9.63 6.46 1.62
N GLU A 217 10.17 7.44 2.33
CA GLU A 217 11.61 7.54 2.61
C GLU A 217 12.13 6.34 3.39
N LEU A 218 11.41 5.92 4.43
CA LEU A 218 11.78 4.75 5.24
C LEU A 218 11.71 3.45 4.44
N MET A 219 10.64 3.27 3.65
CA MET A 219 10.40 2.06 2.89
C MET A 219 11.34 1.90 1.69
N THR A 220 11.73 3.00 1.04
CA THR A 220 12.56 2.99 -0.18
C THR A 220 14.02 3.33 0.06
N GLY A 221 14.32 4.10 1.10
CA GLY A 221 15.63 4.70 1.32
C GLY A 221 15.91 5.91 0.42
N MET A 222 14.91 6.39 -0.33
CA MET A 222 15.02 7.56 -1.21
C MET A 222 14.36 8.76 -0.57
N GLU A 223 14.90 9.96 -0.79
CA GLU A 223 14.25 11.22 -0.43
C GLU A 223 12.92 11.34 -1.18
N ALA A 224 11.84 11.73 -0.47
CA ALA A 224 10.53 11.91 -1.09
C ALA A 224 10.54 13.10 -2.08
N GLY A 225 11.15 14.20 -1.69
CA GLY A 225 11.17 15.45 -2.44
C GLY A 225 9.95 16.33 -2.18
N VAL A 226 10.19 17.63 -2.04
CA VAL A 226 9.15 18.67 -1.88
C VAL A 226 9.08 19.47 -3.16
N PRO A 227 7.89 19.71 -3.73
CA PRO A 227 7.77 20.47 -4.97
C PRO A 227 8.12 21.93 -4.73
N ASP A 228 8.65 22.59 -5.75
CA ASP A 228 8.87 24.03 -5.78
C ASP A 228 7.56 24.82 -5.96
N ALA A 229 7.66 26.14 -6.15
CA ALA A 229 6.52 27.04 -6.35
C ALA A 229 5.70 26.72 -7.61
N ASP A 230 6.32 26.13 -8.61
CA ASP A 230 5.69 25.70 -9.87
C ASP A 230 5.15 24.26 -9.81
N GLY A 231 5.27 23.59 -8.65
CA GLY A 231 4.81 22.22 -8.43
C GLY A 231 5.78 21.15 -8.97
N VAL A 232 7.02 21.51 -9.30
CA VAL A 232 8.01 20.60 -9.85
C VAL A 232 8.86 20.00 -8.72
N TYR A 233 8.93 18.67 -8.68
CA TYR A 233 9.75 17.93 -7.72
C TYR A 233 11.22 17.94 -8.10
N PRO A 234 12.15 18.01 -7.12
CA PRO A 234 13.59 17.92 -7.36
C PRO A 234 13.97 16.62 -8.08
N GLU A 235 14.99 16.70 -8.91
CA GLU A 235 15.57 15.51 -9.58
C GLU A 235 16.08 14.49 -8.54
N ASN A 236 16.05 13.23 -8.89
CA ASN A 236 16.48 12.09 -8.06
C ASN A 236 15.66 11.90 -6.77
N THR A 237 14.47 12.48 -6.67
CA THR A 237 13.55 12.22 -5.58
C THR A 237 12.45 11.23 -6.00
N PHE A 238 11.86 10.56 -5.01
CA PHE A 238 10.82 9.56 -5.28
C PHE A 238 9.58 10.18 -5.93
N ASN A 239 9.11 11.34 -5.43
CA ASN A 239 7.93 12.02 -5.99
C ASN A 239 8.18 12.52 -7.42
N ARG A 240 9.44 12.85 -7.77
CA ARG A 240 9.80 13.15 -9.15
C ARG A 240 9.63 11.92 -10.05
N LEU A 241 10.09 10.75 -9.63
CA LEU A 241 9.89 9.52 -10.39
C LEU A 241 8.42 9.20 -10.60
N VAL A 242 7.57 9.42 -9.58
CA VAL A 242 6.12 9.24 -9.71
C VAL A 242 5.54 10.19 -10.76
N ALA A 243 5.88 11.48 -10.67
CA ALA A 243 5.39 12.51 -11.61
C ALA A 243 5.82 12.21 -13.06
N ASP A 244 7.09 11.87 -13.27
CA ASP A 244 7.64 11.53 -14.59
C ASP A 244 6.94 10.28 -15.15
N ARG A 245 6.74 9.25 -14.34
CA ARG A 245 6.09 8.01 -14.78
C ARG A 245 4.61 8.21 -15.15
N LEU A 246 3.90 9.03 -14.39
CA LEU A 246 2.51 9.38 -14.71
C LEU A 246 2.40 10.25 -15.97
N ALA A 247 3.39 11.12 -16.23
CA ALA A 247 3.50 11.87 -17.49
C ALA A 247 3.72 10.92 -18.69
N GLU A 248 4.59 9.93 -18.57
CA GLU A 248 4.76 8.88 -19.59
C GLU A 248 3.45 8.11 -19.85
N PHE A 249 2.70 7.79 -18.82
CA PHE A 249 1.40 7.12 -18.95
C PHE A 249 0.40 7.99 -19.72
N ALA A 250 0.41 9.31 -19.49
CA ALA A 250 -0.44 10.27 -20.20
C ALA A 250 -0.12 10.31 -21.70
N GLU A 251 1.17 10.31 -22.07
CA GLU A 251 1.60 10.28 -23.48
C GLU A 251 1.16 9.00 -24.22
N VAL A 252 1.24 7.85 -23.55
CA VAL A 252 0.74 6.57 -24.13
C VAL A 252 -0.77 6.65 -24.35
N GLY A 253 -1.52 7.29 -23.47
CA GLY A 253 -2.96 7.49 -23.60
C GLY A 253 -3.34 8.34 -24.80
N LYS A 254 -2.64 9.45 -25.05
CA LYS A 254 -2.85 10.35 -26.20
C LYS A 254 -2.62 9.63 -27.54
N LYS A 255 -1.50 8.94 -27.68
CA LYS A 255 -1.17 8.20 -28.92
C LYS A 255 -2.21 7.13 -29.30
N LYS A 256 -2.89 6.54 -28.33
CA LYS A 256 -3.99 5.58 -28.57
C LYS A 256 -5.32 6.26 -28.95
N GLY A 257 -5.53 7.51 -28.53
CA GLY A 257 -6.69 8.34 -28.93
C GLY A 257 -6.61 8.75 -30.40
N ASP A 258 -5.48 9.31 -30.81
CA ASP A 258 -5.26 9.81 -32.17
C ASP A 258 -5.28 8.71 -33.22
N GLY A 259 -4.88 7.49 -32.90
CA GLY A 259 -4.92 6.34 -33.79
C GLY A 259 -6.32 5.78 -34.07
N LYS A 260 -7.33 6.16 -33.29
CA LYS A 260 -8.72 5.74 -33.52
C LYS A 260 -9.53 6.72 -34.36
N GLU A 261 -9.16 7.98 -34.44
CA GLU A 261 -9.85 8.97 -35.27
C GLU A 261 -9.48 8.86 -36.77
N ASN A 262 -8.31 8.35 -37.09
CA ASN A 262 -7.85 8.21 -38.49
C ASN A 262 -8.33 6.92 -39.19
N GLY A 263 -9.14 6.07 -38.57
CA GLY A 263 -9.62 4.78 -39.14
C GLY A 263 -11.05 4.80 -39.67
N ASN A 264 -11.79 5.93 -39.56
CA ASN A 264 -13.21 5.96 -39.98
C ASN A 264 -13.51 6.99 -41.08
N GLY A 265 -12.63 7.14 -42.04
CA GLY A 265 -12.83 7.98 -43.20
C GLY A 265 -12.60 7.21 -44.50
N GLY A 266 -13.56 6.48 -45.00
CA GLY A 266 -13.45 5.93 -46.35
C GLY A 266 -14.32 4.70 -46.61
N ASN A 267 -15.56 4.86 -46.92
CA ASN A 267 -16.11 4.41 -48.20
C ASN A 267 -17.62 4.64 -48.26
N GLY A 268 -17.99 5.77 -48.79
CA GLY A 268 -19.31 5.97 -49.37
C GLY A 268 -19.13 6.37 -50.83
N ASN A 269 -19.28 5.43 -51.72
CA ASN A 269 -19.61 5.73 -53.12
C ASN A 269 -20.39 4.53 -53.60
N GLY A 270 -21.63 4.63 -53.80
CA GLY A 270 -22.42 5.14 -54.89
C GLY A 270 -22.24 4.27 -56.15
N ASN A 271 -23.25 3.52 -56.49
CA ASN A 271 -23.56 3.42 -57.91
C ASN A 271 -25.05 3.19 -58.15
N ASN A 272 -25.60 4.08 -58.90
CA ASN A 272 -26.86 3.97 -59.64
C ASN A 272 -26.77 2.84 -60.65
N GLY A 273 -27.89 2.31 -61.01
CA GLY A 273 -28.07 1.48 -62.22
C GLY A 273 -29.45 0.87 -62.21
N ASP A 274 -30.30 1.60 -62.90
CA ASP A 274 -31.43 1.21 -63.73
C ASP A 274 -31.62 -0.33 -63.95
N ASP A 275 -32.79 -0.80 -63.62
CA ASP A 275 -33.88 -1.29 -64.54
C ASP A 275 -35.02 -1.88 -63.68
#